data_328892169b3cbea70c8c86de28a3d87d
#
_entry.id   328892169b3cbea70c8c86de28a3d87d
#
_cell.length_a   1.000
_cell.length_b   1.000
_cell.length_c   1.000
_cell.angle_alpha   90.00
_cell.angle_beta   90.00
_cell.angle_gamma   90.00
#
_symmetry.space_group_name_H-M   'P 1'
#
loop_
_entity.id
_entity.type
_entity.pdbx_description
1 polymer ?
#
loop_
_entity_poly.entity_id
_entity_poly.type
_entity_poly.pdbx_seq_one_letter_code
_entity_poly.pdbx_strand_id
1 'polypeptide(L)' 'MTPVIHPSSYVHPLALVIGHVTIGPNCYIGAGAVLRGDWGKIVLESGCNVQENAVLHMFPKATVLLKSGAHIGHGAMIHG' A
#
# COMPACT_ATOMS: atom_id res chain seq x y z
N MET A 1 6.18 13.93 -1.33
CA MET A 1 6.62 12.78 -2.16
C MET A 1 5.45 12.25 -2.95
N THR A 2 5.69 11.82 -4.17
CA THR A 2 4.67 11.23 -5.04
C THR A 2 4.83 9.71 -5.01
N PRO A 3 3.74 8.95 -4.90
CA PRO A 3 3.83 7.49 -4.96
C PRO A 3 4.43 6.99 -6.27
N VAL A 4 5.18 5.92 -6.20
CA VAL A 4 5.75 5.23 -7.36
C VAL A 4 5.04 3.90 -7.50
N ILE A 5 4.29 3.71 -8.59
CA ILE A 5 3.47 2.54 -8.80
C ILE A 5 3.91 1.85 -10.09
N HIS A 6 4.26 0.56 -9.99
CA HIS A 6 4.66 -0.20 -11.17
C HIS A 6 3.48 -0.31 -12.15
N PRO A 7 3.71 -0.15 -13.47
CA PRO A 7 2.61 -0.15 -14.45
C PRO A 7 1.78 -1.44 -14.48
N SER A 8 2.33 -2.57 -14.07
CA SER A 8 1.59 -3.83 -14.04
C SER A 8 0.66 -3.97 -12.85
N SER A 9 0.71 -3.05 -11.89
CA SER A 9 -0.13 -3.11 -10.70
C SER A 9 -1.44 -2.38 -10.92
N TYR A 10 -2.48 -2.85 -10.23
CA TYR A 10 -3.80 -2.24 -10.31
C TYR A 10 -4.12 -1.51 -9.00
N VAL A 11 -4.45 -0.23 -9.11
CA VAL A 11 -4.94 0.58 -7.98
C VAL A 11 -6.36 1.00 -8.31
N HIS A 12 -7.32 0.57 -7.50
CA HIS A 12 -8.71 0.91 -7.72
C HIS A 12 -8.90 2.44 -7.64
N PRO A 13 -9.75 3.04 -8.50
CA PRO A 13 -9.94 4.50 -8.48
C PRO A 13 -10.43 5.07 -7.14
N LEU A 14 -11.07 4.26 -6.31
CA LEU A 14 -11.52 4.67 -4.99
C LEU A 14 -10.51 4.36 -3.88
N ALA A 15 -9.32 3.88 -4.21
CA ALA A 15 -8.23 3.75 -3.25
C ALA A 15 -7.50 5.08 -3.10
N LEU A 16 -6.93 5.30 -1.93
CA LEU A 16 -6.12 6.49 -1.67
C LEU A 16 -4.68 6.05 -1.45
N VAL A 17 -3.77 6.52 -2.30
CA VAL A 17 -2.34 6.23 -2.17
C VAL A 17 -1.62 7.57 -2.16
N ILE A 18 -1.04 7.93 -1.03
CA ILE A 18 -0.40 9.24 -0.88
C ILE A 18 0.97 9.12 -0.23
N GLY A 19 1.84 10.07 -0.56
CA GLY A 19 3.14 10.23 0.08
C GLY A 19 4.17 9.22 -0.39
N HIS A 20 5.03 8.81 0.50
CA HIS A 20 6.18 7.96 0.20
C HIS A 20 5.76 6.49 0.15
N VAL A 21 5.13 6.11 -0.96
CA VAL A 21 4.64 4.75 -1.21
C VAL A 21 5.30 4.23 -2.48
N THR A 22 5.85 3.02 -2.40
CA THR A 22 6.39 2.32 -3.58
C THR A 22 5.62 1.01 -3.74
N ILE A 23 4.97 0.83 -4.88
CA ILE A 23 4.21 -0.38 -5.20
C ILE A 23 4.93 -1.11 -6.33
N GLY A 24 5.42 -2.30 -6.02
CA GLY A 24 6.11 -3.17 -6.98
C GLY A 24 5.16 -3.78 -8.01
N PRO A 25 5.67 -4.68 -8.86
CA PRO A 25 4.87 -5.24 -9.96
C PRO A 25 3.79 -6.21 -9.46
N ASN A 26 2.72 -6.32 -10.27
CA ASN A 26 1.65 -7.30 -10.07
C ASN A 26 0.96 -7.20 -8.71
N CYS A 27 0.83 -6.00 -8.16
CA CYS A 27 0.10 -5.76 -6.93
C CYS A 27 -1.35 -5.37 -7.22
N TYR A 28 -2.22 -5.64 -6.25
CA TYR A 28 -3.63 -5.23 -6.31
C TYR A 28 -3.96 -4.37 -5.10
N ILE A 29 -4.51 -3.19 -5.34
CA ILE A 29 -4.98 -2.27 -4.28
C ILE A 29 -6.49 -2.07 -4.48
N GLY A 30 -7.28 -2.57 -3.55
CA GLY A 30 -8.75 -2.60 -3.68
C GLY A 30 -9.43 -1.28 -3.36
N ALA A 31 -10.74 -1.25 -3.64
CA ALA A 31 -11.58 -0.07 -3.41
C ALA A 31 -11.56 0.35 -1.94
N GLY A 32 -11.41 1.64 -1.67
CA GLY A 32 -11.41 2.17 -0.31
C GLY A 32 -10.17 1.85 0.50
N ALA A 33 -9.18 1.16 -0.06
CA ALA A 33 -7.92 0.95 0.61
C ALA A 33 -7.17 2.28 0.74
N VAL A 34 -6.46 2.46 1.85
CA VAL A 34 -5.73 3.70 2.14
C VAL A 34 -4.29 3.36 2.46
N LEU A 35 -3.36 3.84 1.64
CA LEU A 35 -1.93 3.70 1.85
C LEU A 35 -1.37 5.10 2.10
N ARG A 36 -1.10 5.41 3.36
CA ARG A 36 -0.63 6.73 3.76
C ARG A 36 0.86 6.71 4.07
N GLY A 37 1.66 7.08 3.08
CA GLY A 37 3.10 7.24 3.24
C GLY A 37 3.50 8.67 3.57
N ASP A 38 2.61 9.44 4.19
CA ASP A 38 2.85 10.84 4.53
C ASP A 38 3.71 11.02 5.79
N TRP A 39 3.74 10.04 6.67
CA TRP A 39 4.60 10.04 7.85
C TRP A 39 5.72 9.03 7.71
N GLY A 40 5.38 7.76 7.58
CA GLY A 40 6.34 6.70 7.36
C GLY A 40 6.26 6.20 5.93
N LYS A 41 7.24 5.40 5.54
CA LYS A 41 7.37 4.87 4.19
C LYS A 41 6.60 3.56 4.06
N ILE A 42 6.00 3.33 2.91
CA ILE A 42 5.31 2.07 2.58
C ILE A 42 5.94 1.48 1.34
N VAL A 43 6.34 0.22 1.41
CA VAL A 43 6.91 -0.52 0.27
C VAL A 43 6.19 -1.85 0.10
N LEU A 44 5.63 -2.06 -1.08
CA LEU A 44 5.01 -3.32 -1.46
C LEU A 44 5.91 -4.00 -2.49
N GLU A 45 6.35 -5.23 -2.18
CA GLU A 45 7.10 -6.05 -3.13
C GLU A 45 6.12 -6.69 -4.13
N SER A 46 6.65 -7.48 -5.06
CA SER A 46 5.88 -8.09 -6.14
C SER A 46 4.71 -8.94 -5.64
N GLY A 47 3.56 -8.84 -6.31
CA GLY A 47 2.43 -9.74 -6.07
C GLY A 47 1.67 -9.50 -4.78
N CYS A 48 1.84 -8.35 -4.13
CA CYS A 48 1.10 -8.02 -2.92
C CYS A 48 -0.36 -7.68 -3.22
N ASN A 49 -1.21 -7.89 -2.24
CA ASN A 49 -2.65 -7.69 -2.37
C ASN A 49 -3.15 -6.93 -1.13
N VAL A 50 -3.65 -5.74 -1.33
CA VAL A 50 -4.27 -4.93 -0.27
C VAL A 50 -5.76 -4.87 -0.57
N GLN A 51 -6.54 -5.56 0.25
CA GLN A 51 -7.97 -5.75 0.01
C GLN A 51 -8.77 -4.49 0.34
N GLU A 52 -10.08 -4.55 0.06
CA GLU A 52 -10.97 -3.40 0.21
C GLU A 52 -10.97 -2.85 1.64
N ASN A 53 -10.92 -1.53 1.76
CA ASN A 53 -10.98 -0.78 3.02
C ASN A 53 -9.85 -1.07 4.01
N ALA A 54 -8.78 -1.71 3.59
CA ALA A 54 -7.59 -1.86 4.43
C ALA A 54 -6.86 -0.52 4.54
N VAL A 55 -6.22 -0.28 5.67
CA VAL A 55 -5.49 0.97 5.92
C VAL A 55 -4.05 0.64 6.33
N LEU A 56 -3.10 1.21 5.61
CA LEU A 56 -1.68 1.11 5.93
C LEU A 56 -1.14 2.49 6.27
N HIS A 57 -0.56 2.61 7.46
CA HIS A 57 -0.04 3.87 7.96
C HIS A 57 1.08 3.57 8.96
N MET A 58 2.13 4.37 8.94
CA MET A 58 3.30 4.12 9.78
C MET A 58 3.76 5.40 10.46
N PHE A 59 4.44 5.24 11.58
CA PHE A 59 5.07 6.36 12.31
C PHE A 59 6.17 7.01 11.49
N PRO A 60 6.51 8.28 11.78
CA PRO A 60 7.62 8.96 11.10
C PRO A 60 8.89 8.14 11.16
N LYS A 61 9.64 8.12 10.05
CA LYS A 61 10.92 7.42 9.88
C LYS A 61 10.84 5.90 9.98
N ALA A 62 9.65 5.33 10.10
CA ALA A 62 9.46 3.88 10.06
C ALA A 62 9.02 3.43 8.66
N THR A 63 9.09 2.14 8.40
CA THR A 63 8.72 1.57 7.11
C THR A 63 7.77 0.40 7.30
N VAL A 64 6.66 0.40 6.54
CA VAL A 64 5.86 -0.81 6.33
C VAL A 64 6.43 -1.50 5.09
N LEU A 65 6.89 -2.73 5.23
CA LEU A 65 7.38 -3.53 4.12
C LEU A 65 6.50 -4.76 3.98
N LEU A 66 5.77 -4.85 2.85
CA LEU A 66 5.02 -6.05 2.49
C LEU A 66 5.89 -6.88 1.55
N LYS A 67 6.30 -8.05 2.02
CA LYS A 67 7.09 -8.98 1.23
C LYS A 67 6.28 -9.54 0.07
N SER A 68 6.96 -10.09 -0.93
CA SER A 68 6.34 -10.66 -2.12
C SER A 68 5.19 -11.60 -1.77
N GLY A 69 4.04 -11.40 -2.41
CA GLY A 69 2.86 -12.22 -2.20
C GLY A 69 2.09 -11.96 -0.93
N ALA A 70 2.40 -10.91 -0.17
CA ALA A 70 1.68 -10.61 1.06
C ALA A 70 0.23 -10.20 0.76
N HIS A 71 -0.70 -10.63 1.62
CA HIS A 71 -2.11 -10.31 1.50
C HIS A 71 -2.59 -9.58 2.76
N ILE A 72 -3.14 -8.39 2.56
CA ILE A 72 -3.75 -7.61 3.65
C ILE A 72 -5.26 -7.72 3.48
N GLY A 73 -5.92 -8.36 4.44
CA GLY A 73 -7.36 -8.65 4.34
C GLY A 73 -8.26 -7.43 4.40
N HIS A 74 -9.55 -7.64 4.08
CA HIS A 74 -10.55 -6.57 4.06
C HIS A 74 -10.64 -5.87 5.42
N GLY A 75 -10.61 -4.55 5.43
CA GLY A 75 -10.76 -3.76 6.64
C GLY A 75 -9.60 -3.85 7.62
N ALA A 76 -8.51 -4.54 7.28
CA ALA A 76 -7.34 -4.63 8.17
C ALA A 76 -6.72 -3.26 8.36
N MET A 77 -6.14 -3.04 9.54
CA MET A 77 -5.43 -1.79 9.82
C MET A 77 -4.02 -2.13 10.24
N ILE A 78 -3.05 -1.69 9.45
CA ILE A 78 -1.63 -1.90 9.69
C ILE A 78 -1.03 -0.56 10.06
N HIS A 79 -0.47 -0.48 11.28
CA HIS A 79 0.16 0.75 11.67
C HIS A 79 1.16 0.47 12.79
N GLY A 80 2.21 1.19 12.73
CA GLY A 80 3.32 0.87 13.54
C GLY A 80 3.49 1.47 14.83
#